data_5337fc13b660df8bea0096dd3dae8543
#
_entry.id   5337fc13b660df8bea0096dd3dae8543
#
_cell.length_a   1.000
_cell.length_b   1.000
_cell.length_c   1.000
_cell.angle_alpha   90.00
_cell.angle_beta   90.00
_cell.angle_gamma   90.00
#
_symmetry.space_group_name_H-M   'P 1'
#
loop_
_entity.id
_entity.type
_entity.pdbx_description
1 polymer ?
#
loop_
_entity_poly.entity_id
_entity_poly.type
_entity_poly.pdbx_seq_one_letter_code
_entity_poly.pdbx_strand_id
1 'polypeptide(L)'
;MSLSNLAIAKTDDLPIHHRGDIHSGKVRSVYWLSDEDSARIIEERGYDVSPGTELAVMVISDRISAYEIIWQGEDGLQGVPGKGASLNATALHWFDEFEKAGLAGNHILESPHPLVWIVQKAQPVMVEGIARQYITGSMWRGYERGERNICGIDLPEGLNN
;
A
#
# COMPACT_ATOMS: atom_id res chain seq x y z
N MET A 1 7.40 -20.35 22.12
CA MET A 1 7.32 -19.80 20.74
C MET A 1 8.06 -18.48 20.76
N SER A 2 9.00 -18.29 19.84
CA SER A 2 9.64 -16.96 19.72
C SER A 2 8.62 -15.97 19.18
N LEU A 3 8.57 -14.77 19.75
CA LEU A 3 7.69 -13.66 19.30
C LEU A 3 7.97 -13.26 17.83
N SER A 4 9.20 -13.49 17.36
CA SER A 4 9.60 -13.23 15.97
C SER A 4 8.77 -13.96 14.91
N ASN A 5 8.07 -15.03 15.27
CA ASN A 5 7.25 -15.81 14.34
C ASN A 5 5.77 -15.39 14.32
N LEU A 6 5.38 -14.39 15.08
CA LEU A 6 4.00 -13.92 15.14
C LEU A 6 3.66 -12.88 14.08
N ALA A 7 4.65 -12.14 13.58
CA ALA A 7 4.48 -11.12 12.56
C ALA A 7 5.05 -11.60 11.22
N ILE A 8 4.35 -11.33 10.13
CA ILE A 8 4.82 -11.62 8.78
C ILE A 8 5.70 -10.45 8.33
N ALA A 9 7.01 -10.63 8.47
CA ALA A 9 8.00 -9.60 8.13
C ALA A 9 8.60 -9.76 6.73
N LYS A 10 8.77 -11.00 6.25
CA LYS A 10 9.38 -11.31 4.96
C LYS A 10 8.33 -11.72 3.95
N THR A 11 8.29 -11.02 2.82
CA THR A 11 7.28 -11.20 1.78
C THR A 11 7.87 -11.21 0.37
N ASP A 12 9.19 -11.26 0.25
CA ASP A 12 9.96 -11.18 -1.00
C ASP A 12 10.68 -12.48 -1.37
N ASP A 13 10.33 -13.58 -0.73
CA ASP A 13 10.86 -14.92 -0.99
C ASP A 13 9.78 -15.99 -1.09
N LEU A 14 8.56 -15.60 -1.39
CA LEU A 14 7.45 -16.54 -1.52
C LEU A 14 7.53 -17.30 -2.86
N PRO A 15 7.09 -18.57 -2.89
CA PRO A 15 7.15 -19.41 -4.09
C PRO A 15 6.05 -19.04 -5.11
N ILE A 16 6.00 -17.75 -5.47
CA ILE A 16 5.07 -17.23 -6.47
C ILE A 16 5.82 -17.16 -7.80
N HIS A 17 5.29 -17.82 -8.84
CA HIS A 17 5.86 -17.70 -10.18
C HIS A 17 5.68 -16.27 -10.69
N HIS A 18 6.77 -15.62 -11.06
CA HIS A 18 6.80 -14.21 -11.48
C HIS A 18 7.84 -13.96 -12.57
N ARG A 19 7.69 -12.86 -13.29
CA ARG A 19 8.68 -12.37 -14.25
C ARG A 19 9.52 -11.26 -13.65
N GLY A 20 10.80 -11.22 -14.01
CA GLY A 20 11.72 -10.16 -13.57
C GLY A 20 11.95 -10.14 -12.06
N ASP A 21 12.38 -9.01 -11.56
CA ASP A 21 12.68 -8.83 -10.14
C ASP A 21 11.40 -8.57 -9.33
N ILE A 22 11.40 -9.06 -8.09
CA ILE A 22 10.33 -8.75 -7.12
C ILE A 22 10.48 -7.29 -6.70
N HIS A 23 9.42 -6.51 -6.89
CA HIS A 23 9.42 -5.15 -6.39
C HIS A 23 9.10 -5.14 -4.88
N SER A 24 10.16 -5.13 -4.05
CA SER A 24 10.02 -5.15 -2.60
C SER A 24 10.12 -3.74 -2.02
N GLY A 25 9.01 -3.27 -1.46
CA GLY A 25 8.93 -2.01 -0.71
C GLY A 25 9.11 -2.22 0.79
N LYS A 26 8.99 -1.15 1.57
CA LYS A 26 9.17 -1.18 3.03
C LYS A 26 8.18 -2.10 3.76
N VAL A 27 6.96 -2.24 3.24
CA VAL A 27 5.88 -2.99 3.89
C VAL A 27 5.11 -3.93 2.97
N ARG A 28 5.45 -4.00 1.69
CA ARG A 28 4.79 -4.86 0.70
C ARG A 28 5.76 -5.33 -0.36
N SER A 29 5.44 -6.46 -1.00
CA SER A 29 6.16 -6.99 -2.16
C SER A 29 5.19 -7.23 -3.30
N VAL A 30 5.61 -6.96 -4.53
CA VAL A 30 4.82 -7.11 -5.74
C VAL A 30 5.53 -8.08 -6.68
N TYR A 31 4.82 -9.13 -7.05
CA TYR A 31 5.25 -10.18 -7.95
C TYR A 31 4.51 -10.00 -9.27
N TRP A 32 5.16 -9.46 -10.28
CA TRP A 32 4.58 -9.34 -11.61
C TRP A 32 4.49 -10.71 -12.27
N LEU A 33 3.31 -11.10 -12.68
CA LEU A 33 3.09 -12.38 -13.34
C LEU A 33 3.57 -12.34 -14.80
N SER A 34 3.87 -13.50 -15.37
CA SER A 34 4.09 -13.61 -16.79
C SER A 34 2.81 -13.28 -17.57
N ASP A 35 2.93 -12.96 -18.85
CA ASP A 35 1.76 -12.69 -19.70
C ASP A 35 0.88 -13.94 -19.81
N GLU A 36 1.48 -15.13 -19.84
CA GLU A 36 0.79 -16.42 -19.86
C GLU A 36 0.03 -16.68 -18.58
N ASP A 37 0.66 -16.47 -17.40
CA ASP A 37 -0.01 -16.63 -16.11
C ASP A 37 -1.11 -15.59 -15.89
N SER A 38 -0.89 -14.35 -16.34
CA SER A 38 -1.90 -13.30 -16.28
C SER A 38 -3.13 -13.67 -17.10
N ALA A 39 -2.96 -14.09 -18.34
CA ALA A 39 -4.06 -14.49 -19.23
C ALA A 39 -4.81 -15.71 -18.65
N ARG A 40 -4.08 -16.71 -18.18
CA ARG A 40 -4.67 -17.91 -17.55
C ARG A 40 -5.51 -17.56 -16.32
N ILE A 41 -5.00 -16.72 -15.42
CA ILE A 41 -5.71 -16.33 -14.19
C ILE A 41 -6.94 -15.48 -14.52
N ILE A 42 -6.85 -14.57 -15.50
CA ILE A 42 -8.00 -13.78 -15.97
C ILE A 42 -9.12 -14.72 -16.43
N GLU A 43 -8.80 -15.71 -17.25
CA GLU A 43 -9.77 -16.69 -17.76
C GLU A 43 -10.35 -17.57 -16.64
N GLU A 44 -9.48 -18.16 -15.81
CA GLU A 44 -9.89 -19.07 -14.72
C GLU A 44 -10.76 -18.40 -13.67
N ARG A 45 -10.51 -17.11 -13.37
CA ARG A 45 -11.23 -16.33 -12.35
C ARG A 45 -12.37 -15.49 -12.93
N GLY A 46 -12.43 -15.34 -14.25
CA GLY A 46 -13.48 -14.56 -14.93
C GLY A 46 -13.39 -13.06 -14.61
N TYR A 47 -12.19 -12.50 -14.48
CA TYR A 47 -12.04 -11.07 -14.23
C TYR A 47 -12.50 -10.24 -15.43
N ASP A 48 -13.25 -9.17 -15.17
CA ASP A 48 -13.74 -8.24 -16.21
C ASP A 48 -12.63 -7.24 -16.60
N VAL A 49 -11.57 -7.77 -17.21
CA VAL A 49 -10.43 -7.01 -17.74
C VAL A 49 -10.01 -7.58 -19.10
N SER A 50 -9.26 -6.82 -19.88
CA SER A 50 -8.74 -7.29 -21.16
C SER A 50 -7.84 -8.52 -20.98
N PRO A 51 -7.88 -9.52 -21.86
CA PRO A 51 -7.04 -10.72 -21.76
C PRO A 51 -5.52 -10.43 -21.75
N GLY A 52 -5.08 -9.29 -22.29
CA GLY A 52 -3.69 -8.86 -22.27
C GLY A 52 -3.32 -7.98 -21.07
N THR A 53 -4.19 -7.86 -20.06
CA THR A 53 -3.89 -7.09 -18.86
C THR A 53 -2.80 -7.75 -18.04
N GLU A 54 -1.75 -7.00 -17.72
CA GLU A 54 -0.69 -7.47 -16.82
C GLU A 54 -1.19 -7.53 -15.38
N LEU A 55 -1.04 -8.69 -14.75
CA LEU A 55 -1.42 -8.90 -13.36
C LEU A 55 -0.19 -8.98 -12.46
N ALA A 56 -0.39 -8.68 -11.19
CA ALA A 56 0.58 -8.95 -10.14
C ALA A 56 -0.09 -9.51 -8.89
N VAL A 57 0.68 -10.28 -8.12
CA VAL A 57 0.35 -10.65 -6.75
C VAL A 57 1.05 -9.68 -5.81
N MET A 58 0.27 -8.92 -5.06
CA MET A 58 0.78 -8.00 -4.03
C MET A 58 0.63 -8.64 -2.66
N VAL A 59 1.73 -8.74 -1.93
CA VAL A 59 1.77 -9.33 -0.60
C VAL A 59 2.18 -8.28 0.42
N ILE A 60 1.37 -8.12 1.44
CA ILE A 60 1.53 -7.11 2.47
C ILE A 60 2.14 -7.76 3.72
N SER A 61 3.07 -7.07 4.36
CA SER A 61 3.72 -7.50 5.61
C SER A 61 3.17 -6.76 6.82
N ASP A 62 3.48 -7.31 7.99
CA ASP A 62 3.19 -6.69 9.28
C ASP A 62 4.24 -5.66 9.71
N ARG A 63 5.26 -5.40 8.88
CA ARG A 63 6.32 -4.44 9.15
C ARG A 63 5.76 -3.04 9.39
N ILE A 64 6.43 -2.29 10.27
CA ILE A 64 6.22 -0.85 10.47
C ILE A 64 7.43 -0.12 9.90
N SER A 65 7.17 0.89 9.07
CA SER A 65 8.20 1.81 8.60
C SER A 65 7.83 3.22 8.99
N ALA A 66 8.74 3.91 9.68
CA ALA A 66 8.65 5.32 9.99
C ALA A 66 10.04 5.93 9.96
N TYR A 67 10.15 7.19 9.51
CA TYR A 67 11.43 7.91 9.36
C TYR A 67 12.48 7.15 8.54
N GLU A 68 12.06 6.49 7.47
CA GLU A 68 12.89 5.64 6.60
C GLU A 68 13.46 4.38 7.28
N ILE A 69 13.05 4.06 8.49
CA ILE A 69 13.51 2.92 9.28
C ILE A 69 12.39 1.88 9.34
N ILE A 70 12.74 0.61 9.16
CA ILE A 70 11.86 -0.51 9.50
C ILE A 70 12.08 -0.82 10.98
N TRP A 71 11.03 -0.64 11.75
CA TRP A 71 11.06 -0.80 13.20
C TRP A 71 11.12 -2.26 13.60
N GLN A 72 11.97 -2.54 14.58
CA GLN A 72 12.08 -3.83 15.25
C GLN A 72 11.75 -3.66 16.72
N GLY A 73 10.94 -4.57 17.23
CA GLY A 73 10.67 -4.68 18.66
C GLY A 73 11.75 -5.47 19.40
N GLU A 74 11.54 -5.62 20.70
CA GLU A 74 12.34 -6.50 21.53
C GLU A 74 12.25 -7.95 21.01
N ASP A 75 13.24 -8.77 21.33
CA ASP A 75 13.33 -10.17 20.91
C ASP A 75 13.28 -10.40 19.40
N GLY A 76 13.65 -9.40 18.59
CA GLY A 76 13.71 -9.50 17.13
C GLY A 76 12.35 -9.50 16.43
N LEU A 77 11.26 -9.11 17.10
CA LEU A 77 9.96 -8.95 16.49
C LEU A 77 10.01 -7.85 15.42
N GLN A 78 9.73 -8.19 14.17
CA GLN A 78 9.74 -7.25 13.04
C GLN A 78 8.30 -6.91 12.64
N GLY A 79 7.72 -5.89 13.23
CA GLY A 79 6.37 -5.43 12.91
C GLY A 79 5.35 -5.71 14.03
N VAL A 80 4.09 -5.50 13.73
CA VAL A 80 2.96 -5.74 14.64
C VAL A 80 2.08 -6.82 14.04
N PRO A 81 1.92 -7.96 14.74
CA PRO A 81 1.10 -9.06 14.24
C PRO A 81 -0.32 -8.61 13.85
N GLY A 82 -0.75 -8.96 12.64
CA GLY A 82 -2.07 -8.63 12.11
C GLY A 82 -2.22 -7.21 11.54
N LYS A 83 -1.20 -6.36 11.64
CA LYS A 83 -1.24 -4.99 11.08
C LYS A 83 -1.50 -5.01 9.57
N GLY A 84 -0.80 -5.88 8.83
CA GLY A 84 -0.96 -5.98 7.38
C GLY A 84 -2.40 -6.30 6.98
N ALA A 85 -3.02 -7.27 7.65
CA ALA A 85 -4.41 -7.64 7.40
C ALA A 85 -5.39 -6.50 7.70
N SER A 86 -5.19 -5.79 8.83
CA SER A 86 -6.03 -4.65 9.21
C SER A 86 -5.94 -3.51 8.20
N LEU A 87 -4.72 -3.20 7.74
CA LEU A 87 -4.52 -2.14 6.73
C LEU A 87 -5.12 -2.52 5.37
N ASN A 88 -4.97 -3.78 4.96
CA ASN A 88 -5.60 -4.27 3.73
C ASN A 88 -7.13 -4.16 3.79
N ALA A 89 -7.73 -4.61 4.89
CA ALA A 89 -9.19 -4.53 5.07
C ALA A 89 -9.68 -3.07 5.03
N THR A 90 -8.95 -2.16 5.68
CA THR A 90 -9.27 -0.73 5.66
C THR A 90 -9.15 -0.15 4.25
N ALA A 91 -8.09 -0.50 3.51
CA ALA A 91 -7.90 -0.01 2.16
C ALA A 91 -8.97 -0.54 1.20
N LEU A 92 -9.32 -1.84 1.28
CA LEU A 92 -10.41 -2.43 0.50
C LEU A 92 -11.73 -1.72 0.76
N HIS A 93 -12.07 -1.46 2.02
CA HIS A 93 -13.28 -0.72 2.37
C HIS A 93 -13.35 0.65 1.66
N TRP A 94 -12.26 1.41 1.67
CA TRP A 94 -12.24 2.73 1.03
C TRP A 94 -12.27 2.65 -0.50
N PHE A 95 -11.61 1.66 -1.11
CA PHE A 95 -11.72 1.44 -2.55
C PHE A 95 -13.17 1.11 -2.95
N ASP A 96 -13.84 0.25 -2.20
CA ASP A 96 -15.26 -0.08 -2.42
C ASP A 96 -16.17 1.16 -2.28
N GLU A 97 -15.94 2.00 -1.27
CA GLU A 97 -16.73 3.22 -1.07
C GLU A 97 -16.51 4.24 -2.20
N PHE A 98 -15.28 4.38 -2.70
CA PHE A 98 -15.00 5.25 -3.84
C PHE A 98 -15.66 4.75 -5.13
N GLU A 99 -15.64 3.46 -5.36
CA GLU A 99 -16.28 2.84 -6.52
C GLU A 99 -17.81 2.97 -6.46
N LYS A 100 -18.43 2.66 -5.32
CA LYS A 100 -19.88 2.86 -5.08
C LYS A 100 -20.31 4.32 -5.25
N ALA A 101 -19.47 5.26 -4.85
CA ALA A 101 -19.71 6.68 -5.04
C ALA A 101 -19.44 7.17 -6.47
N GLY A 102 -18.96 6.33 -7.36
CA GLY A 102 -18.62 6.69 -8.74
C GLY A 102 -17.43 7.64 -8.86
N LEU A 103 -16.58 7.72 -7.84
CA LEU A 103 -15.46 8.66 -7.79
C LEU A 103 -14.23 8.13 -8.56
N ALA A 104 -13.89 6.86 -8.41
CA ALA A 104 -12.78 6.22 -9.08
C ALA A 104 -12.95 4.70 -9.07
N GLY A 105 -12.48 4.03 -10.12
CA GLY A 105 -12.21 2.60 -10.08
C GLY A 105 -10.93 2.30 -9.29
N ASN A 106 -10.62 1.02 -9.12
CA ASN A 106 -9.42 0.60 -8.43
C ASN A 106 -8.64 -0.47 -9.23
N HIS A 107 -7.46 -0.82 -8.75
CA HIS A 107 -6.57 -1.78 -9.40
C HIS A 107 -6.68 -3.20 -8.81
N ILE A 108 -7.47 -3.39 -7.76
CA ILE A 108 -7.59 -4.67 -7.06
C ILE A 108 -8.68 -5.49 -7.73
N LEU A 109 -8.34 -6.67 -8.21
CA LEU A 109 -9.28 -7.60 -8.83
C LEU A 109 -9.84 -8.60 -7.82
N GLU A 110 -9.00 -9.03 -6.89
CA GLU A 110 -9.37 -10.01 -5.87
C GLU A 110 -8.49 -9.88 -4.62
N SER A 111 -9.05 -10.20 -3.45
CA SER A 111 -8.32 -10.36 -2.19
C SER A 111 -8.49 -11.81 -1.69
N PRO A 112 -7.72 -12.77 -2.23
CA PRO A 112 -7.88 -14.20 -1.90
C PRO A 112 -7.42 -14.55 -0.48
N HIS A 113 -6.66 -13.67 0.15
CA HIS A 113 -6.16 -13.79 1.52
C HIS A 113 -6.04 -12.41 2.17
N PRO A 114 -6.20 -12.26 3.50
CA PRO A 114 -6.10 -10.95 4.18
C PRO A 114 -4.80 -10.16 3.91
N LEU A 115 -3.73 -10.82 3.51
CA LEU A 115 -2.43 -10.20 3.19
C LEU A 115 -2.11 -10.19 1.68
N VAL A 116 -3.02 -10.66 0.82
CA VAL A 116 -2.73 -10.85 -0.59
C VAL A 116 -3.80 -10.21 -1.46
N TRP A 117 -3.37 -9.42 -2.41
CA TRP A 117 -4.22 -8.93 -3.49
C TRP A 117 -3.73 -9.44 -4.84
N ILE A 118 -4.66 -9.77 -5.72
CA ILE A 118 -4.42 -9.87 -7.15
C ILE A 118 -4.80 -8.51 -7.75
N VAL A 119 -3.85 -7.89 -8.42
CA VAL A 119 -4.01 -6.53 -8.93
C VAL A 119 -3.72 -6.47 -10.43
N GLN A 120 -4.44 -5.61 -11.13
CA GLN A 120 -4.09 -5.22 -12.49
C GLN A 120 -3.04 -4.11 -12.49
N LYS A 121 -2.19 -4.08 -13.51
CA LYS A 121 -1.22 -3.00 -13.68
C LYS A 121 -1.93 -1.69 -13.97
N ALA A 122 -1.64 -0.69 -13.17
CA ALA A 122 -2.08 0.68 -13.36
C ALA A 122 -0.89 1.58 -13.69
N GLN A 123 -1.13 2.64 -14.46
CA GLN A 123 -0.12 3.66 -14.67
C GLN A 123 -0.18 4.65 -13.49
N PRO A 124 0.87 4.74 -12.67
CA PRO A 124 0.86 5.63 -11.52
C PRO A 124 0.97 7.09 -11.97
N VAL A 125 0.20 7.96 -11.34
CA VAL A 125 0.46 9.39 -11.33
C VAL A 125 1.54 9.63 -10.27
N MET A 126 2.72 10.14 -10.67
CA MET A 126 3.89 10.27 -9.80
C MET A 126 3.76 11.47 -8.85
N VAL A 127 2.62 11.56 -8.18
CA VAL A 127 2.30 12.60 -7.19
C VAL A 127 1.63 11.93 -5.99
N GLU A 128 2.15 12.20 -4.80
CA GLU A 128 1.52 11.78 -3.55
C GLU A 128 0.58 12.88 -3.05
N GLY A 129 -0.73 12.62 -3.06
CA GLY A 129 -1.75 13.50 -2.49
C GLY A 129 -1.96 13.17 -1.01
N ILE A 130 -1.76 14.16 -0.13
CA ILE A 130 -1.97 13.99 1.31
C ILE A 130 -3.04 14.97 1.77
N ALA A 131 -4.22 14.46 2.13
CA ALA A 131 -5.28 15.25 2.75
C ALA A 131 -5.16 15.17 4.28
N ARG A 132 -5.20 16.32 4.96
CA ARG A 132 -5.14 16.41 6.41
C ARG A 132 -6.23 17.35 6.93
N GLN A 133 -6.86 16.97 8.03
CA GLN A 133 -7.82 17.82 8.70
C GLN A 133 -7.13 18.96 9.46
N TYR A 134 -5.94 18.72 9.96
CA TYR A 134 -5.19 19.68 10.77
C TYR A 134 -3.85 20.02 10.10
N ILE A 135 -3.32 21.20 10.38
CA ILE A 135 -1.98 21.59 9.94
C ILE A 135 -0.94 20.81 10.74
N THR A 136 -0.29 19.83 10.11
CA THR A 136 0.71 18.95 10.74
C THR A 136 1.90 18.68 9.84
N GLY A 137 2.92 17.98 10.34
CA GLY A 137 4.05 17.53 9.53
C GLY A 137 4.90 18.68 8.99
N SER A 138 5.24 18.63 7.69
CA SER A 138 6.10 19.64 7.05
C SER A 138 5.48 21.03 7.02
N MET A 139 4.16 21.12 6.80
CA MET A 139 3.45 22.39 6.78
C MET A 139 3.46 23.06 8.15
N TRP A 140 3.23 22.31 9.23
CA TRP A 140 3.33 22.82 10.60
C TRP A 140 4.75 23.30 10.92
N ARG A 141 5.77 22.50 10.59
CA ARG A 141 7.17 22.92 10.78
C ARG A 141 7.54 24.22 10.04
N GLY A 142 6.99 24.43 8.83
CA GLY A 142 7.14 25.69 8.12
C GLY A 142 6.48 26.84 8.87
N TYR A 143 5.23 26.64 9.29
CA TYR A 143 4.46 27.62 10.05
C TYR A 143 5.11 28.03 11.37
N GLU A 144 5.64 27.08 12.15
CA GLU A 144 6.40 27.35 13.38
C GLU A 144 7.65 28.20 13.14
N ARG A 145 8.31 28.05 11.99
CA ARG A 145 9.46 28.88 11.58
C ARG A 145 9.07 30.27 11.07
N GLY A 146 7.78 30.58 11.05
CA GLY A 146 7.27 31.87 10.60
C GLY A 146 6.87 31.93 9.12
N GLU A 147 6.90 30.80 8.41
CA GLU A 147 6.37 30.75 7.04
C GLU A 147 4.85 30.93 7.09
N ARG A 148 4.33 31.90 6.34
CA ARG A 148 2.88 32.16 6.27
C ARG A 148 2.32 31.89 4.87
N ASN A 149 3.13 31.91 3.83
CA ASN A 149 2.73 31.45 2.50
C ASN A 149 3.40 30.10 2.22
N ILE A 150 2.60 29.05 2.15
CA ILE A 150 3.06 27.67 1.89
C ILE A 150 2.36 27.16 0.64
N CYS A 151 3.12 26.85 -0.39
CA CYS A 151 2.60 26.38 -1.69
C CYS A 151 1.55 27.34 -2.32
N GLY A 152 1.71 28.65 -2.14
CA GLY A 152 0.79 29.65 -2.64
C GLY A 152 -0.48 29.87 -1.79
N ILE A 153 -0.54 29.24 -0.63
CA ILE A 153 -1.66 29.38 0.33
C ILE A 153 -1.19 30.26 1.48
N ASP A 154 -1.90 31.36 1.71
CA ASP A 154 -1.66 32.23 2.85
C ASP A 154 -2.35 31.67 4.10
N LEU A 155 -1.55 31.42 5.12
CA LEU A 155 -2.04 30.86 6.40
C LEU A 155 -2.27 32.00 7.41
N PRO A 156 -3.41 31.97 8.14
CA PRO A 156 -3.69 32.95 9.17
C PRO A 156 -2.74 32.80 10.37
N GLU A 157 -2.64 33.87 11.16
CA GLU A 157 -1.96 33.82 12.44
C GLU A 157 -2.76 33.02 13.48
N GLY A 158 -2.05 32.48 14.48
CA GLY A 158 -2.68 31.84 15.64
C GLY A 158 -3.13 30.39 15.41
N LEU A 159 -2.66 29.74 14.33
CA LEU A 159 -2.89 28.28 14.16
C LEU A 159 -2.13 27.49 15.20
N ASN A 160 -2.76 26.41 15.68
CA ASN A 160 -2.18 25.46 16.63
C ASN A 160 -2.13 24.06 15.97
N ASN A 161 -1.15 23.26 16.39
CA ASN A 161 -1.00 21.85 16.01
C ASN A 161 -1.92 20.97 16.87
#